data_9720ed696f31ffdc50da4f892e3e5195
#
_entry.id   9720ed696f31ffdc50da4f892e3e5195
#
_cell.length_a   1.000
_cell.length_b   1.000
_cell.length_c   1.000
_cell.angle_alpha   90.00
_cell.angle_beta   90.00
_cell.angle_gamma   90.00
#
_symmetry.space_group_name_H-M   'P 1'
#
loop_
_entity.id
_entity.type
_entity.pdbx_description
1 polymer ?
#
loop_
_entity_poly.entity_id
_entity_poly.type
_entity_poly.pdbx_seq_one_letter_code
_entity_poly.pdbx_strand_id
1 'polypeptide(L)'
;ILILIVNMIAIYELIRSCKNGNNAVKIMSAVAFCLSSPVIFTVERANFLLMTIFFIIFYIFNYDSENKVRRELALISLALAASFKLTPAVLGILLIYNKQWKEVVRVIIYGLIFGIVPFLFFHGGLVNIGRMFHNASLNVDKYVSTEGATLTASLVALGVKATEGSIKVLKNITYVVALLLLIQSFFYKE
;
A
#
# COMPACT_ATOMS: atom_id res chain seq x y z
N ILE A 1 -18.86 -7.07 -7.80
CA ILE A 1 -18.78 -8.49 -7.38
C ILE A 1 -17.32 -8.93 -7.31
N LEU A 2 -16.50 -8.78 -8.38
CA LEU A 2 -15.09 -9.19 -8.39
C LEU A 2 -14.28 -8.55 -7.25
N ILE A 3 -14.42 -7.25 -7.04
CA ILE A 3 -13.75 -6.50 -5.95
C ILE A 3 -14.13 -7.07 -4.58
N LEU A 4 -15.40 -7.41 -4.36
CA LEU A 4 -15.85 -8.01 -3.10
C LEU A 4 -15.22 -9.39 -2.87
N ILE A 5 -15.14 -10.23 -3.90
CA ILE A 5 -14.51 -11.56 -3.83
C ILE A 5 -13.03 -11.42 -3.48
N VAL A 6 -12.30 -10.54 -4.16
CA VAL A 6 -10.88 -10.30 -3.90
C VAL A 6 -10.65 -9.77 -2.49
N ASN A 7 -11.53 -8.89 -2.01
CA ASN A 7 -11.48 -8.38 -0.63
C ASN A 7 -11.74 -9.49 0.40
N MET A 8 -12.68 -10.39 0.15
CA MET A 8 -12.93 -11.55 1.01
C MET A 8 -11.72 -12.49 1.07
N ILE A 9 -11.06 -12.72 -0.07
CA ILE A 9 -9.83 -13.51 -0.13
C ILE A 9 -8.70 -12.83 0.66
N ALA A 10 -8.53 -11.51 0.50
CA ALA A 10 -7.52 -10.74 1.24
C ALA A 10 -7.74 -10.81 2.76
N ILE A 11 -8.99 -10.71 3.20
CA ILE A 11 -9.37 -10.85 4.60
C ILE A 11 -9.10 -12.28 5.09
N TYR A 12 -9.46 -13.29 4.29
CA TYR A 12 -9.20 -14.68 4.63
C TYR A 12 -7.70 -14.97 4.81
N GLU A 13 -6.84 -14.46 3.91
CA GLU A 13 -5.38 -14.63 4.05
C GLU A 13 -4.83 -13.88 5.26
N LEU A 14 -5.36 -12.69 5.57
CA LEU A 14 -5.01 -11.96 6.79
C LEU A 14 -5.33 -12.78 8.05
N ILE A 15 -6.50 -13.42 8.10
CA ILE A 15 -6.93 -14.27 9.21
C ILE A 15 -6.03 -15.50 9.33
N ARG A 16 -5.77 -16.16 8.20
CA ARG A 16 -4.94 -17.35 8.13
C ARG A 16 -3.52 -17.08 8.61
N SER A 17 -3.01 -15.87 8.38
CA SER A 17 -1.66 -15.43 8.79
C SER A 17 -1.51 -15.34 10.31
N CYS A 18 -2.58 -15.17 11.06
CA CYS A 18 -2.56 -15.17 12.52
C CYS A 18 -2.27 -16.58 13.04
N LYS A 19 -0.98 -16.93 13.20
CA LYS A 19 -0.55 -18.26 13.66
C LYS A 19 -0.99 -18.57 15.09
N ASN A 20 -1.07 -17.57 15.96
CA ASN A 20 -1.38 -17.69 17.37
C ASN A 20 -2.80 -17.18 17.66
N GLY A 21 -3.72 -18.07 17.98
CA GLY A 21 -5.05 -17.67 18.41
C GLY A 21 -6.09 -18.76 18.24
N ASN A 22 -7.06 -18.79 19.16
CA ASN A 22 -8.25 -19.60 19.06
C ASN A 22 -9.03 -19.21 17.79
N ASN A 23 -9.64 -20.18 17.11
CA ASN A 23 -10.42 -19.94 15.89
C ASN A 23 -11.54 -18.91 16.12
N ALA A 24 -12.14 -18.85 17.31
CA ALA A 24 -13.14 -17.85 17.67
C ALA A 24 -12.55 -16.43 17.62
N VAL A 25 -11.35 -16.22 18.16
CA VAL A 25 -10.65 -14.91 18.12
C VAL A 25 -10.34 -14.50 16.70
N LYS A 26 -9.90 -15.43 15.86
CA LYS A 26 -9.61 -15.17 14.44
C LYS A 26 -10.87 -14.72 13.69
N ILE A 27 -11.99 -15.41 13.90
CA ILE A 27 -13.27 -15.07 13.26
C ILE A 27 -13.76 -13.71 13.77
N MET A 28 -13.72 -13.46 15.07
CA MET A 28 -14.12 -12.16 15.64
C MET A 28 -13.27 -11.02 15.11
N SER A 29 -11.96 -11.20 15.03
CA SER A 29 -11.03 -10.21 14.47
C SER A 29 -11.32 -9.92 13.00
N ALA A 30 -11.65 -10.95 12.23
CA ALA A 30 -12.03 -10.82 10.83
C ALA A 30 -13.34 -10.05 10.66
N VAL A 31 -14.35 -10.41 11.43
CA VAL A 31 -15.64 -9.72 11.42
C VAL A 31 -15.48 -8.26 11.83
N ALA A 32 -14.73 -8.00 12.91
CA ALA A 32 -14.44 -6.63 13.36
C ALA A 32 -13.69 -5.82 12.28
N PHE A 33 -12.72 -6.44 11.59
CA PHE A 33 -12.01 -5.80 10.47
C PHE A 33 -12.95 -5.50 9.31
N CYS A 34 -13.80 -6.46 8.89
CA CYS A 34 -14.75 -6.28 7.80
C CYS A 34 -15.79 -5.21 8.08
N LEU A 35 -16.22 -5.08 9.34
CA LEU A 35 -17.19 -4.09 9.78
C LEU A 35 -16.55 -2.76 10.18
N SER A 36 -15.22 -2.65 10.10
CA SER A 36 -14.54 -1.41 10.39
C SER A 36 -14.88 -0.31 9.37
N SER A 37 -15.05 0.91 9.84
CA SER A 37 -15.38 2.07 8.99
C SER A 37 -14.41 2.24 7.80
N PRO A 38 -13.08 2.08 7.94
CA PRO A 38 -12.17 2.17 6.80
C PRO A 38 -12.43 1.14 5.71
N VAL A 39 -12.81 -0.10 6.09
CA VAL A 39 -13.10 -1.17 5.11
C VAL A 39 -14.41 -0.89 4.39
N ILE A 40 -15.47 -0.55 5.12
CA ILE A 40 -16.78 -0.19 4.55
C ILE A 40 -16.61 0.97 3.57
N PHE A 41 -15.94 2.04 3.98
CA PHE A 41 -15.67 3.20 3.14
C PHE A 41 -14.86 2.85 1.87
N THR A 42 -13.92 1.92 1.98
CA THR A 42 -13.12 1.44 0.86
C THR A 42 -13.99 0.66 -0.14
N VAL A 43 -14.91 -0.17 0.36
CA VAL A 43 -15.84 -0.95 -0.46
C VAL A 43 -16.86 -0.03 -1.16
N GLU A 44 -17.46 0.91 -0.43
CA GLU A 44 -18.41 1.88 -0.98
C GLU A 44 -17.84 2.69 -2.14
N ARG A 45 -16.59 3.08 -2.04
CA ARG A 45 -15.89 3.85 -3.09
C ARG A 45 -15.26 2.98 -4.17
N ALA A 46 -15.49 1.68 -4.17
CA ALA A 46 -14.85 0.73 -5.09
C ALA A 46 -13.31 0.91 -5.15
N ASN A 47 -12.69 1.24 -4.02
CA ASN A 47 -11.27 1.54 -3.94
C ASN A 47 -10.46 0.23 -3.97
N PHE A 48 -9.41 0.20 -4.77
CA PHE A 48 -8.51 -0.96 -4.90
C PHE A 48 -7.58 -1.19 -3.68
N LEU A 49 -7.75 -0.43 -2.59
CA LEU A 49 -6.90 -0.53 -1.41
C LEU A 49 -6.84 -1.94 -0.82
N LEU A 50 -7.98 -2.61 -0.69
CA LEU A 50 -8.03 -3.97 -0.13
C LEU A 50 -7.35 -4.98 -1.06
N MET A 51 -7.50 -4.80 -2.38
CA MET A 51 -6.78 -5.60 -3.36
C MET A 51 -5.28 -5.38 -3.26
N THR A 52 -4.85 -4.14 -3.06
CA THR A 52 -3.45 -3.79 -2.82
C THR A 52 -2.91 -4.48 -1.56
N ILE A 53 -3.69 -4.49 -0.46
CA ILE A 53 -3.34 -5.17 0.79
C ILE A 53 -3.17 -6.67 0.58
N PHE A 54 -4.07 -7.31 -0.17
CA PHE A 54 -3.94 -8.73 -0.52
C PHE A 54 -2.59 -9.03 -1.20
N PHE A 55 -2.22 -8.26 -2.21
CA PHE A 55 -0.95 -8.43 -2.91
C PHE A 55 0.26 -8.18 -2.01
N ILE A 56 0.18 -7.19 -1.11
CA ILE A 56 1.22 -6.92 -0.11
C ILE A 56 1.40 -8.13 0.82
N ILE A 57 0.30 -8.65 1.37
CA ILE A 57 0.32 -9.81 2.26
C ILE A 57 0.92 -11.01 1.54
N PHE A 58 0.46 -11.28 0.32
CA PHE A 58 0.99 -12.40 -0.48
C PHE A 58 2.50 -12.25 -0.73
N TYR A 59 2.97 -11.03 -1.03
CA TYR A 59 4.39 -10.73 -1.19
C TYR A 59 5.17 -11.02 0.10
N ILE A 60 4.75 -10.46 1.23
CA ILE A 60 5.46 -10.59 2.51
C ILE A 60 5.65 -12.06 2.92
N PHE A 61 4.65 -12.90 2.69
CA PHE A 61 4.72 -14.32 3.05
C PHE A 61 5.45 -15.21 2.06
N ASN A 62 5.72 -14.75 0.85
CA ASN A 62 6.24 -15.61 -0.21
C ASN A 62 7.49 -15.07 -0.93
N TYR A 63 7.96 -13.85 -0.63
CA TYR A 63 9.10 -13.24 -1.33
C TYR A 63 10.41 -14.02 -1.16
N ASP A 64 10.55 -14.74 -0.03
CA ASP A 64 11.70 -15.58 0.30
C ASP A 64 11.38 -17.09 0.23
N SER A 65 10.35 -17.46 -0.50
CA SER A 65 9.93 -18.85 -0.64
C SER A 65 10.96 -19.65 -1.44
N GLU A 66 11.27 -20.87 -0.99
CA GLU A 66 12.10 -21.83 -1.73
C GLU A 66 11.44 -22.25 -3.05
N ASN A 67 10.11 -22.25 -3.09
CA ASN A 67 9.36 -22.53 -4.30
C ASN A 67 9.46 -21.35 -5.27
N LYS A 68 10.15 -21.59 -6.40
CA LYS A 68 10.40 -20.58 -7.44
C LYS A 68 9.12 -19.93 -7.96
N VAL A 69 8.04 -20.72 -8.14
CA VAL A 69 6.76 -20.21 -8.65
C VAL A 69 6.11 -19.27 -7.65
N ARG A 70 6.08 -19.65 -6.36
CA ARG A 70 5.52 -18.80 -5.29
C ARG A 70 6.30 -17.50 -5.14
N ARG A 71 7.64 -17.59 -5.19
CA ARG A 71 8.50 -16.41 -5.14
C ARG A 71 8.25 -15.49 -6.32
N GLU A 72 8.16 -16.02 -7.53
CA GLU A 72 7.88 -15.23 -8.73
C GLU A 72 6.50 -14.53 -8.65
N LEU A 73 5.46 -15.27 -8.22
CA LEU A 73 4.14 -14.69 -7.98
C LEU A 73 4.15 -13.61 -6.90
N ALA A 74 5.01 -13.72 -5.88
CA ALA A 74 5.19 -12.69 -4.87
C ALA A 74 5.79 -11.41 -5.47
N LEU A 75 6.82 -11.51 -6.32
CA LEU A 75 7.41 -10.36 -7.01
C LEU A 75 6.38 -9.66 -7.92
N ILE A 76 5.61 -10.44 -8.67
CA ILE A 76 4.51 -9.94 -9.50
C ILE A 76 3.46 -9.24 -8.63
N SER A 77 3.12 -9.81 -7.47
CA SER A 77 2.16 -9.22 -6.53
C SER A 77 2.64 -7.88 -6.00
N LEU A 78 3.92 -7.74 -5.65
CA LEU A 78 4.47 -6.44 -5.24
C LEU A 78 4.38 -5.41 -6.37
N ALA A 79 4.72 -5.81 -7.59
CA ALA A 79 4.64 -4.94 -8.76
C ALA A 79 3.20 -4.49 -9.06
N LEU A 80 2.21 -5.40 -8.96
CA LEU A 80 0.79 -5.08 -9.09
C LEU A 80 0.33 -4.13 -7.98
N ALA A 81 0.68 -4.41 -6.72
CA ALA A 81 0.38 -3.53 -5.61
C ALA A 81 0.92 -2.11 -5.84
N ALA A 82 2.17 -2.00 -6.30
CA ALA A 82 2.82 -0.73 -6.62
C ALA A 82 2.18 0.00 -7.80
N SER A 83 1.62 -0.74 -8.77
CA SER A 83 0.90 -0.17 -9.92
C SER A 83 -0.45 0.43 -9.53
N PHE A 84 -1.16 -0.19 -8.56
CA PHE A 84 -2.40 0.39 -8.02
C PHE A 84 -2.12 1.57 -7.08
N LYS A 85 -1.05 1.51 -6.32
CA LYS A 85 -0.65 2.56 -5.39
C LYS A 85 0.87 2.52 -5.21
N LEU A 86 1.56 3.62 -5.41
CA LEU A 86 3.04 3.65 -5.39
C LEU A 86 3.66 3.26 -4.04
N THR A 87 2.94 3.51 -2.93
CA THR A 87 3.43 3.27 -1.57
C THR A 87 3.96 1.84 -1.32
N PRO A 88 3.31 0.76 -1.80
CA PRO A 88 3.82 -0.60 -1.64
C PRO A 88 5.21 -0.86 -2.24
N ALA A 89 5.64 -0.06 -3.21
CA ALA A 89 6.98 -0.19 -3.80
C ALA A 89 8.11 -0.13 -2.75
N VAL A 90 7.87 0.58 -1.64
CA VAL A 90 8.82 0.67 -0.50
C VAL A 90 9.14 -0.72 0.06
N LEU A 91 8.24 -1.70 -0.02
CA LEU A 91 8.50 -3.07 0.43
C LEU A 91 9.57 -3.80 -0.40
N GLY A 92 9.91 -3.28 -1.58
CA GLY A 92 11.07 -3.75 -2.36
C GLY A 92 12.40 -3.60 -1.61
N ILE A 93 12.45 -2.75 -0.56
CA ILE A 93 13.61 -2.62 0.32
C ILE A 93 13.98 -3.95 1.00
N LEU A 94 13.03 -4.86 1.24
CA LEU A 94 13.28 -6.19 1.79
C LEU A 94 14.19 -7.02 0.87
N LEU A 95 14.00 -6.90 -0.44
CA LEU A 95 14.84 -7.57 -1.43
C LEU A 95 16.26 -6.99 -1.45
N ILE A 96 16.37 -5.67 -1.31
CA ILE A 96 17.66 -4.96 -1.23
C ILE A 96 18.39 -5.37 0.06
N TYR A 97 17.71 -5.40 1.19
CA TYR A 97 18.25 -5.83 2.47
C TYR A 97 18.79 -7.26 2.42
N ASN A 98 18.06 -8.19 1.78
CA ASN A 98 18.46 -9.57 1.59
C ASN A 98 19.46 -9.77 0.43
N LYS A 99 19.95 -8.66 -0.18
CA LYS A 99 20.92 -8.68 -1.31
C LYS A 99 20.41 -9.46 -2.53
N GLN A 100 19.09 -9.55 -2.70
CA GLN A 100 18.45 -10.25 -3.81
C GLN A 100 18.33 -9.33 -5.04
N TRP A 101 19.45 -8.87 -5.57
CA TRP A 101 19.49 -7.87 -6.64
C TRP A 101 18.79 -8.31 -7.94
N LYS A 102 18.79 -9.60 -8.24
CA LYS A 102 18.07 -10.14 -9.41
C LYS A 102 16.57 -9.97 -9.28
N GLU A 103 16.05 -10.22 -8.10
CA GLU A 103 14.64 -10.05 -7.75
C GLU A 103 14.23 -8.57 -7.74
N VAL A 104 15.10 -7.68 -7.28
CA VAL A 104 14.90 -6.22 -7.36
C VAL A 104 14.70 -5.79 -8.81
N VAL A 105 15.59 -6.21 -9.73
CA VAL A 105 15.48 -5.90 -11.15
C VAL A 105 14.17 -6.45 -11.75
N ARG A 106 13.77 -7.66 -11.38
CA ARG A 106 12.50 -8.26 -11.85
C ARG A 106 11.29 -7.45 -11.39
N VAL A 107 11.24 -7.07 -10.11
CA VAL A 107 10.13 -6.25 -9.57
C VAL A 107 10.05 -4.92 -10.30
N ILE A 108 11.19 -4.29 -10.60
CA ILE A 108 11.22 -3.04 -11.38
C ILE A 108 10.65 -3.28 -12.78
N ILE A 109 11.08 -4.34 -13.47
CA ILE A 109 10.57 -4.69 -14.81
C ILE A 109 9.06 -4.93 -14.76
N TYR A 110 8.58 -5.74 -13.82
CA TYR A 110 7.13 -5.99 -13.67
C TYR A 110 6.38 -4.72 -13.33
N GLY A 111 6.92 -3.86 -12.45
CA GLY A 111 6.33 -2.57 -12.11
C GLY A 111 6.21 -1.64 -13.31
N LEU A 112 7.23 -1.60 -14.18
CA LEU A 112 7.18 -0.85 -15.43
C LEU A 112 6.15 -1.44 -16.40
N ILE A 113 6.08 -2.76 -16.52
CA ILE A 113 5.08 -3.42 -17.38
C ILE A 113 3.66 -3.10 -16.88
N PHE A 114 3.35 -3.35 -15.62
CA PHE A 114 2.00 -3.14 -15.08
C PHE A 114 1.65 -1.67 -14.88
N GLY A 115 2.62 -0.80 -14.64
CA GLY A 115 2.40 0.63 -14.44
C GLY A 115 2.37 1.45 -15.73
N ILE A 116 3.11 1.05 -16.77
CA ILE A 116 3.27 1.85 -18.02
C ILE A 116 2.48 1.26 -19.17
N VAL A 117 2.57 -0.07 -19.39
CA VAL A 117 1.93 -0.71 -20.57
C VAL A 117 0.42 -0.42 -20.66
N PRO A 118 -0.36 -0.38 -19.58
CA PRO A 118 -1.78 -0.05 -19.68
C PRO A 118 -2.05 1.31 -20.34
N PHE A 119 -1.16 2.30 -20.16
CA PHE A 119 -1.34 3.62 -20.77
C PHE A 119 -1.28 3.59 -22.29
N LEU A 120 -0.62 2.60 -22.89
CA LEU A 120 -0.56 2.45 -24.34
C LEU A 120 -1.93 2.13 -24.96
N PHE A 121 -2.86 1.56 -24.18
CA PHE A 121 -4.20 1.21 -24.62
C PHE A 121 -5.21 2.34 -24.42
N PHE A 122 -4.86 3.41 -23.71
CA PHE A 122 -5.75 4.56 -23.53
C PHE A 122 -5.54 5.61 -24.64
N HIS A 123 -6.62 6.27 -25.00
CA HIS A 123 -6.54 7.43 -25.91
C HIS A 123 -5.64 8.50 -25.32
N GLY A 124 -4.58 8.91 -26.04
CA GLY A 124 -3.54 9.82 -25.55
C GLY A 124 -2.26 9.11 -25.07
N GLY A 125 -2.27 7.79 -24.96
CA GLY A 125 -1.06 6.99 -24.71
C GLY A 125 -0.27 7.45 -23.48
N LEU A 126 1.05 7.47 -23.60
CA LEU A 126 1.99 7.81 -22.51
C LEU A 126 1.86 9.25 -21.98
N VAL A 127 1.25 10.17 -22.74
CA VAL A 127 0.99 11.55 -22.28
C VAL A 127 0.09 11.56 -21.05
N ASN A 128 -0.78 10.55 -20.92
CA ASN A 128 -1.65 10.40 -19.76
C ASN A 128 -0.89 10.16 -18.44
N ILE A 129 0.34 9.65 -18.49
CA ILE A 129 1.19 9.50 -17.30
C ILE A 129 1.49 10.88 -16.71
N GLY A 130 1.91 11.85 -17.53
CA GLY A 130 2.14 13.22 -17.07
C GLY A 130 0.87 13.87 -16.51
N ARG A 131 -0.29 13.67 -17.17
CA ARG A 131 -1.59 14.15 -16.68
C ARG A 131 -1.99 13.52 -15.36
N MET A 132 -1.73 12.22 -15.19
CA MET A 132 -2.00 11.51 -13.92
C MET A 132 -1.20 12.11 -12.77
N PHE A 133 0.11 12.33 -12.94
CA PHE A 133 0.94 12.95 -11.90
C PHE A 133 0.52 14.40 -11.61
N HIS A 134 0.18 15.18 -12.63
CA HIS A 134 -0.32 16.53 -12.46
C HIS A 134 -1.63 16.54 -11.66
N ASN A 135 -2.61 15.71 -12.04
CA ASN A 135 -3.87 15.60 -11.32
C ASN A 135 -3.68 15.08 -9.89
N ALA A 136 -2.75 14.16 -9.67
CA ALA A 136 -2.43 13.68 -8.33
C ALA A 136 -1.87 14.80 -7.44
N SER A 137 -1.01 15.68 -7.97
CA SER A 137 -0.48 16.82 -7.21
C SER A 137 -1.58 17.82 -6.82
N LEU A 138 -2.48 18.15 -7.73
CA LEU A 138 -3.63 19.03 -7.45
C LEU A 138 -4.57 18.46 -6.39
N ASN A 139 -4.78 17.13 -6.40
CA ASN A 139 -5.61 16.47 -5.41
C ASN A 139 -4.97 16.43 -4.02
N VAL A 140 -3.63 16.30 -3.92
CA VAL A 140 -2.94 16.33 -2.63
C VAL A 140 -3.23 17.62 -1.88
N ASP A 141 -3.16 18.77 -2.55
CA ASP A 141 -3.40 20.06 -1.91
C ASP A 141 -4.86 20.20 -1.43
N LYS A 142 -5.81 19.69 -2.19
CA LYS A 142 -7.24 19.71 -1.84
C LYS A 142 -7.57 18.77 -0.67
N TYR A 143 -7.01 17.54 -0.65
CA TYR A 143 -7.28 16.58 0.41
C TYR A 143 -6.54 16.87 1.72
N VAL A 144 -5.41 17.57 1.67
CA VAL A 144 -4.69 17.99 2.87
C VAL A 144 -5.43 19.10 3.61
N SER A 145 -6.21 19.91 2.91
CA SER A 145 -6.82 21.12 3.49
C SER A 145 -8.18 20.90 4.17
N THR A 146 -9.01 19.92 3.75
CA THR A 146 -10.43 19.93 4.19
C THR A 146 -11.10 18.56 4.40
N GLU A 147 -10.69 17.46 3.78
CA GLU A 147 -11.54 16.26 3.73
C GLU A 147 -10.81 14.91 3.99
N GLY A 148 -9.52 14.94 4.29
CA GLY A 148 -8.74 13.71 4.48
C GLY A 148 -8.72 13.24 5.93
N ALA A 149 -8.89 11.94 6.16
CA ALA A 149 -8.54 11.29 7.43
C ALA A 149 -7.00 11.27 7.62
N THR A 150 -6.39 12.44 7.63
CA THR A 150 -4.96 12.63 7.83
C THR A 150 -4.72 13.17 9.24
N LEU A 151 -3.51 12.96 9.76
CA LEU A 151 -3.10 13.54 11.04
C LEU A 151 -3.35 15.06 11.06
N THR A 152 -3.15 15.74 9.93
CA THR A 152 -3.40 17.18 9.77
C THR A 152 -4.88 17.52 9.93
N ALA A 153 -5.78 16.75 9.29
CA ALA A 153 -7.22 16.99 9.43
C ALA A 153 -7.68 16.74 10.87
N SER A 154 -7.12 15.72 11.54
CA SER A 154 -7.41 15.45 12.96
C SER A 154 -6.94 16.59 13.87
N LEU A 155 -5.77 17.18 13.63
CA LEU A 155 -5.27 18.32 14.39
C LEU A 155 -6.07 19.59 14.12
N VAL A 156 -6.53 19.82 12.89
CA VAL A 156 -7.43 20.93 12.55
C VAL A 156 -8.78 20.77 13.28
N ALA A 157 -9.32 19.56 13.33
CA ALA A 157 -10.54 19.24 14.08
C ALA A 157 -10.38 19.48 15.59
N LEU A 158 -9.16 19.33 16.12
CA LEU A 158 -8.81 19.65 17.51
C LEU A 158 -8.54 21.16 17.75
N GLY A 159 -8.81 22.03 16.77
CA GLY A 159 -8.67 23.48 16.90
C GLY A 159 -7.27 24.04 16.63
N VAL A 160 -6.35 23.22 16.13
CA VAL A 160 -5.03 23.69 15.71
C VAL A 160 -5.18 24.45 14.39
N LYS A 161 -4.82 25.75 14.37
CA LYS A 161 -4.81 26.53 13.13
C LYS A 161 -3.82 25.93 12.14
N ALA A 162 -4.33 25.33 11.07
CA ALA A 162 -3.51 24.82 9.99
C ALA A 162 -3.06 25.99 9.11
N THR A 163 -1.84 26.46 9.32
CA THR A 163 -1.14 27.31 8.35
C THR A 163 -0.37 26.42 7.37
N GLU A 164 -0.11 26.88 6.15
CA GLU A 164 0.71 26.14 5.17
C GLU A 164 2.06 25.71 5.77
N GLY A 165 2.65 26.55 6.61
CA GLY A 165 3.89 26.24 7.33
C GLY A 165 3.76 25.08 8.30
N SER A 166 2.68 25.05 9.12
CA SER A 166 2.47 23.97 10.10
C SER A 166 2.18 22.62 9.42
N ILE A 167 1.46 22.62 8.30
CA ILE A 167 1.20 21.43 7.48
C ILE A 167 2.50 20.88 6.90
N LYS A 168 3.36 21.73 6.35
CA LYS A 168 4.66 21.34 5.78
C LYS A 168 5.59 20.79 6.85
N VAL A 169 5.65 21.39 8.03
CA VAL A 169 6.45 20.90 9.17
C VAL A 169 5.96 19.52 9.61
N LEU A 170 4.65 19.35 9.78
CA LEU A 170 4.06 18.07 10.22
C LEU A 170 4.33 16.94 9.22
N LYS A 171 4.19 17.23 7.92
CA LYS A 171 4.53 16.31 6.84
C LYS A 171 5.99 15.88 6.90
N ASN A 172 6.90 16.82 7.09
CA ASN A 172 8.33 16.54 7.21
C ASN A 172 8.65 15.70 8.46
N ILE A 173 8.03 16.01 9.61
CA ILE A 173 8.17 15.20 10.84
C ILE A 173 7.72 13.77 10.59
N THR A 174 6.58 13.57 9.93
CA THR A 174 6.07 12.22 9.61
C THR A 174 7.07 11.43 8.74
N TYR A 175 7.68 12.06 7.74
CA TYR A 175 8.70 11.41 6.92
C TYR A 175 9.97 11.08 7.71
N VAL A 176 10.42 12.00 8.59
CA VAL A 176 11.60 11.75 9.45
C VAL A 176 11.33 10.59 10.41
N VAL A 177 10.16 10.56 11.05
CA VAL A 177 9.78 9.45 11.96
C VAL A 177 9.70 8.12 11.18
N ALA A 178 9.08 8.11 10.00
CA ALA A 178 9.02 6.91 9.16
C ALA A 178 10.42 6.42 8.75
N LEU A 179 11.32 7.35 8.40
CA LEU A 179 12.72 7.03 8.08
C LEU A 179 13.47 6.48 9.27
N LEU A 180 13.29 7.07 10.46
CA LEU A 180 13.93 6.59 11.70
C LEU A 180 13.43 5.19 12.07
N LEU A 181 12.14 4.91 11.96
CA LEU A 181 11.59 3.57 12.19
C LEU A 181 12.12 2.55 11.18
N LEU A 182 12.29 2.95 9.92
CA LEU A 182 12.93 2.13 8.90
C LEU A 182 14.38 1.83 9.26
N ILE A 183 15.17 2.85 9.63
CA ILE A 183 16.56 2.70 10.04
C ILE A 183 16.65 1.80 11.28
N GLN A 184 15.79 2.02 12.28
CA GLN A 184 15.74 1.19 13.48
C GLN A 184 15.49 -0.28 13.14
N SER A 185 14.58 -0.57 12.18
CA SER A 185 14.30 -1.94 11.76
C SER A 185 15.49 -2.64 11.11
N PHE A 186 16.42 -1.88 10.49
CA PHE A 186 17.68 -2.42 9.95
C PHE A 186 18.70 -2.79 11.02
N PHE A 187 18.67 -2.10 12.16
CA PHE A 187 19.62 -2.35 13.26
C PHE A 187 19.08 -3.34 14.30
N TYR A 188 17.76 -3.57 14.31
CA TYR A 188 17.15 -4.54 15.21
C TYR A 188 17.30 -5.96 14.59
N LYS A 189 18.49 -6.56 14.85
CA LYS A 189 18.70 -7.99 14.62
C LYS A 189 18.38 -8.70 15.93
N GLU A 190 17.27 -9.43 15.98
CA GLU A 190 17.18 -10.62 16.80
C GLU A 190 17.68 -11.83 16.02
#